data_2eb8e58e3eb33da3ce69f42a36505881
#
_entry.id   2eb8e58e3eb33da3ce69f42a36505881
#
_cell.length_a   1.000
_cell.length_b   1.000
_cell.length_c   1.000
_cell.angle_alpha   90.00
_cell.angle_beta   90.00
_cell.angle_gamma   90.00
#
_symmetry.space_group_name_H-M   'P 1'
#
loop_
_entity.id
_entity.type
_entity.pdbx_description
1 polymer ?
#
loop_
_entity_poly.entity_id
_entity_poly.type
_entity_poly.pdbx_seq_one_letter_code
_entity_poly.pdbx_strand_id
1 'polypeptide(L)'
;KPEVEYRTITRGATDYALSPNEKEVAFIVRGDVFVTNIEYGTTRRITNTPEQERDLTWSPDGRKLVYSAERGGQWNLYMTELAREADKEFVYAKEFKETQLTNNTELPSFQPEFSPDGKEIAFLRDRSAIYVLNLASKAEREVMNKKYQYSYSDGDQDFAWSPDSKWIITEYIGIGGWNNKDVAIIKADGSGTTHNLTESGYSEGAGRFVLNGKGIIFASDRAGYRSHGSWGAEY
;
A
#
# COMPACT_ATOMS: atom_id res chain seq x y z
N LYS A 1 31.16 9.23 -23.17
CA LYS A 1 30.12 9.87 -22.32
C LYS A 1 28.83 9.08 -22.51
N PRO A 2 28.11 8.70 -21.45
CA PRO A 2 26.77 8.17 -21.63
C PRO A 2 25.92 9.28 -22.27
N GLU A 3 25.24 8.94 -23.35
CA GLU A 3 24.31 9.83 -24.01
C GLU A 3 23.10 9.98 -23.10
N VAL A 4 22.79 11.21 -22.69
CA VAL A 4 21.61 11.49 -21.85
C VAL A 4 20.41 11.62 -22.79
N GLU A 5 19.46 10.72 -22.66
CA GLU A 5 18.21 10.79 -23.40
C GLU A 5 17.15 11.50 -22.55
N TYR A 6 16.62 12.61 -23.05
CA TYR A 6 15.50 13.33 -22.44
C TYR A 6 14.19 12.79 -23.02
N ARG A 7 13.30 12.32 -22.16
CA ARG A 7 11.97 11.88 -22.55
C ARG A 7 10.91 12.69 -21.82
N THR A 8 9.92 13.17 -22.55
CA THR A 8 8.77 13.83 -21.96
C THR A 8 7.68 12.80 -21.68
N ILE A 9 7.30 12.67 -20.40
CA ILE A 9 6.22 11.76 -19.95
C ILE A 9 5.05 12.64 -19.51
N THR A 10 3.93 12.57 -20.25
CA THR A 10 2.73 13.38 -20.00
C THR A 10 1.51 12.58 -19.57
N ARG A 11 1.63 11.26 -19.57
CA ARG A 11 0.53 10.32 -19.22
C ARG A 11 1.09 8.92 -18.95
N GLY A 12 0.24 8.06 -18.36
CA GLY A 12 0.55 6.64 -18.17
C GLY A 12 1.20 6.33 -16.82
N ALA A 13 1.11 7.24 -15.85
CA ALA A 13 1.37 6.88 -14.46
C ALA A 13 0.28 5.94 -13.96
N THR A 14 0.69 4.83 -13.39
CA THR A 14 -0.22 3.79 -12.85
C THR A 14 -0.36 3.89 -11.35
N ASP A 15 0.59 4.55 -10.69
CA ASP A 15 0.59 4.80 -9.26
C ASP A 15 1.42 6.04 -8.92
N TYR A 16 1.13 6.69 -7.80
CA TYR A 16 1.88 7.83 -7.32
C TYR A 16 1.74 8.03 -5.80
N ALA A 17 2.77 8.57 -5.16
CA ALA A 17 2.75 8.96 -3.75
C ALA A 17 3.56 10.22 -3.50
N LEU A 18 3.01 11.11 -2.67
CA LEU A 18 3.67 12.32 -2.21
C LEU A 18 4.62 12.00 -1.06
N SER A 19 5.83 12.56 -1.10
CA SER A 19 6.77 12.43 0.01
C SER A 19 6.24 13.11 1.28
N PRO A 20 6.60 12.65 2.49
CA PRO A 20 6.11 13.23 3.74
C PRO A 20 6.45 14.72 3.94
N ASN A 21 7.51 15.20 3.30
CA ASN A 21 7.91 16.60 3.34
C ASN A 21 7.31 17.45 2.20
N GLU A 22 6.45 16.84 1.36
CA GLU A 22 5.75 17.47 0.24
C GLU A 22 6.67 18.06 -0.85
N LYS A 23 7.95 17.63 -0.93
CA LYS A 23 8.89 18.15 -1.92
C LYS A 23 9.07 17.26 -3.14
N GLU A 24 8.76 15.99 -3.02
CA GLU A 24 8.93 15.00 -4.08
C GLU A 24 7.65 14.19 -4.29
N VAL A 25 7.41 13.80 -5.53
CA VAL A 25 6.37 12.80 -5.88
C VAL A 25 7.08 11.60 -6.49
N ALA A 26 6.87 10.42 -5.90
CA ALA A 26 7.22 9.16 -6.53
C ALA A 26 6.04 8.70 -7.40
N PHE A 27 6.34 8.10 -8.55
CA PHE A 27 5.31 7.59 -9.45
C PHE A 27 5.85 6.44 -10.30
N ILE A 28 4.96 5.62 -10.82
CA ILE A 28 5.29 4.48 -11.66
C ILE A 28 4.83 4.74 -13.08
N VAL A 29 5.74 4.59 -14.03
CA VAL A 29 5.44 4.66 -15.47
C VAL A 29 6.13 3.52 -16.17
N ARG A 30 5.37 2.74 -16.96
CA ARG A 30 5.87 1.58 -17.72
C ARG A 30 6.57 0.53 -16.85
N GLY A 31 6.14 0.41 -15.60
CA GLY A 31 6.70 -0.53 -14.65
C GLY A 31 7.94 -0.03 -13.90
N ASP A 32 8.45 1.17 -14.16
CA ASP A 32 9.59 1.74 -13.43
C ASP A 32 9.15 2.80 -12.42
N VAL A 33 9.85 2.86 -11.31
CA VAL A 33 9.69 3.90 -10.29
C VAL A 33 10.53 5.13 -10.66
N PHE A 34 9.88 6.28 -10.63
CA PHE A 34 10.49 7.61 -10.81
C PHE A 34 10.18 8.48 -9.60
N VAL A 35 11.06 9.43 -9.34
CA VAL A 35 10.80 10.51 -8.36
C VAL A 35 11.02 11.85 -9.05
N THR A 36 10.12 12.80 -8.85
CA THR A 36 10.23 14.17 -9.33
C THR A 36 10.19 15.17 -8.19
N ASN A 37 11.02 16.20 -8.25
CA ASN A 37 10.91 17.34 -7.36
C ASN A 37 9.77 18.25 -7.83
N ILE A 38 8.90 18.66 -6.91
CA ILE A 38 7.69 19.42 -7.24
C ILE A 38 8.01 20.84 -7.68
N GLU A 39 8.99 21.47 -7.04
CA GLU A 39 9.34 22.88 -7.31
C GLU A 39 10.05 23.05 -8.65
N TYR A 40 11.02 22.18 -8.94
CA TYR A 40 11.90 22.34 -10.10
C TYR A 40 11.62 21.37 -11.25
N GLY A 41 10.72 20.40 -11.06
CA GLY A 41 10.38 19.39 -12.06
C GLY A 41 11.53 18.44 -12.42
N THR A 42 12.64 18.47 -11.67
CA THR A 42 13.73 17.52 -11.87
C THR A 42 13.25 16.11 -11.58
N THR A 43 13.40 15.21 -12.53
CA THR A 43 12.92 13.83 -12.42
C THR A 43 14.07 12.85 -12.51
N ARG A 44 14.03 11.82 -11.69
CA ARG A 44 15.02 10.76 -11.67
C ARG A 44 14.33 9.38 -11.68
N ARG A 45 14.85 8.49 -12.52
CA ARG A 45 14.48 7.08 -12.51
C ARG A 45 15.15 6.40 -11.32
N ILE A 46 14.39 5.66 -10.53
CA ILE A 46 14.86 4.95 -9.32
C ILE A 46 15.13 3.48 -9.64
N THR A 47 14.21 2.81 -10.30
CA THR A 47 14.38 1.42 -10.76
C THR A 47 14.72 1.39 -12.24
N ASN A 48 15.45 0.37 -12.67
CA ASN A 48 15.84 0.17 -14.06
C ASN A 48 15.98 -1.34 -14.32
N THR A 49 14.85 -2.02 -14.29
CA THR A 49 14.77 -3.47 -14.51
C THR A 49 13.88 -3.75 -15.70
N PRO A 50 13.98 -4.92 -16.34
CA PRO A 50 13.08 -5.31 -17.41
C PRO A 50 11.68 -5.72 -16.91
N GLU A 51 11.54 -5.96 -15.60
CA GLU A 51 10.30 -6.36 -14.94
C GLU A 51 9.46 -5.15 -14.53
N GLN A 52 8.41 -5.38 -13.75
CA GLN A 52 7.46 -4.35 -13.36
C GLN A 52 7.48 -4.06 -11.86
N GLU A 53 7.26 -2.79 -11.53
CA GLU A 53 6.98 -2.30 -10.19
C GLU A 53 5.52 -1.82 -10.09
N ARG A 54 4.92 -1.94 -8.88
CA ARG A 54 3.57 -1.49 -8.52
C ARG A 54 3.51 -1.01 -7.08
N ASP A 55 2.44 -0.34 -6.70
CA ASP A 55 2.01 -0.09 -5.32
C ASP A 55 3.11 0.55 -4.48
N LEU A 56 3.49 1.75 -4.78
CA LEU A 56 4.58 2.42 -4.09
C LEU A 56 4.12 3.20 -2.84
N THR A 57 4.96 3.21 -1.81
CA THR A 57 4.76 4.00 -0.59
C THR A 57 6.07 4.60 -0.08
N TRP A 58 5.97 5.76 0.60
CA TRP A 58 7.09 6.40 1.28
C TRP A 58 7.19 5.98 2.73
N SER A 59 8.42 5.86 3.24
CA SER A 59 8.62 5.83 4.69
C SER A 59 8.29 7.19 5.33
N PRO A 60 7.84 7.22 6.60
CA PRO A 60 7.50 8.47 7.29
C PRO A 60 8.64 9.50 7.38
N ASP A 61 9.89 9.04 7.32
CA ASP A 61 11.07 9.89 7.31
C ASP A 61 11.46 10.40 5.91
N GLY A 62 10.75 9.96 4.87
CA GLY A 62 11.01 10.32 3.47
C GLY A 62 12.31 9.77 2.89
N ARG A 63 12.97 8.81 3.58
CA ARG A 63 14.26 8.27 3.15
C ARG A 63 14.20 6.94 2.42
N LYS A 64 13.02 6.33 2.38
CA LYS A 64 12.80 5.01 1.77
C LYS A 64 11.54 5.03 0.92
N LEU A 65 11.60 4.27 -0.17
CA LEU A 65 10.46 3.90 -1.01
C LEU A 65 10.32 2.39 -0.94
N VAL A 66 9.10 1.90 -0.72
CA VAL A 66 8.77 0.48 -0.83
C VAL A 66 7.76 0.31 -1.95
N TYR A 67 7.89 -0.75 -2.69
CA TYR A 67 7.04 -1.09 -3.82
C TYR A 67 6.98 -2.61 -3.98
N SER A 68 5.94 -3.07 -4.64
CA SER A 68 5.84 -4.44 -5.14
C SER A 68 6.60 -4.54 -6.44
N ALA A 69 7.47 -5.53 -6.59
CA ALA A 69 8.23 -5.73 -7.82
C ALA A 69 8.24 -7.19 -8.26
N GLU A 70 8.08 -7.38 -9.55
CA GLU A 70 8.29 -8.68 -10.18
C GLU A 70 9.79 -8.89 -10.39
N ARG A 71 10.29 -10.05 -9.95
CA ARG A 71 11.66 -10.49 -10.22
C ARG A 71 11.62 -11.99 -10.46
N GLY A 72 12.08 -12.42 -11.65
CA GLY A 72 12.06 -13.83 -12.02
C GLY A 72 10.67 -14.47 -12.01
N GLY A 73 9.63 -13.74 -12.34
CA GLY A 73 8.25 -14.20 -12.35
C GLY A 73 7.57 -14.24 -10.96
N GLN A 74 8.21 -13.69 -9.94
CA GLN A 74 7.69 -13.65 -8.56
C GLN A 74 7.51 -12.21 -8.08
N TRP A 75 6.34 -11.91 -7.52
CA TRP A 75 6.01 -10.61 -6.92
C TRP A 75 6.37 -10.57 -5.44
N ASN A 76 7.33 -9.73 -5.10
CA ASN A 76 7.77 -9.51 -3.72
C ASN A 76 7.93 -8.02 -3.43
N LEU A 77 8.06 -7.67 -2.14
CA LEU A 77 8.31 -6.29 -1.73
C LEU A 77 9.80 -5.97 -1.81
N TYR A 78 10.10 -4.82 -2.37
CA TYR A 78 11.44 -4.24 -2.46
C TYR A 78 11.44 -2.85 -1.84
N MET A 79 12.58 -2.47 -1.31
CA MET A 79 12.79 -1.16 -0.69
C MET A 79 14.03 -0.52 -1.30
N THR A 80 13.88 0.70 -1.81
CA THR A 80 15.00 1.56 -2.18
C THR A 80 15.17 2.66 -1.14
N GLU A 81 16.38 2.82 -0.62
CA GLU A 81 16.72 3.81 0.39
C GLU A 81 17.85 4.73 -0.05
N LEU A 82 17.87 5.96 0.50
CA LEU A 82 19.00 6.88 0.36
C LEU A 82 20.20 6.29 1.09
N ALA A 83 21.25 5.89 0.33
CA ALA A 83 22.41 5.20 0.88
C ALA A 83 23.28 6.11 1.79
N ARG A 84 23.23 7.42 1.58
CA ARG A 84 24.06 8.38 2.30
C ARG A 84 23.22 9.26 3.22
N GLU A 85 23.66 9.45 4.45
CA GLU A 85 22.98 10.33 5.42
C GLU A 85 22.88 11.79 4.95
N ALA A 86 23.88 12.25 4.21
CA ALA A 86 23.92 13.60 3.66
C ALA A 86 22.86 13.86 2.56
N ASP A 87 22.39 12.82 1.88
CA ASP A 87 21.36 12.92 0.86
C ASP A 87 19.98 13.07 1.53
N LYS A 88 19.23 14.09 1.13
CA LYS A 88 17.92 14.43 1.73
C LYS A 88 16.74 14.17 0.79
N GLU A 89 16.98 14.14 -0.51
CA GLU A 89 15.99 13.98 -1.55
C GLU A 89 16.47 12.94 -2.58
N PHE A 90 15.56 12.16 -3.10
CA PHE A 90 15.86 11.09 -4.06
C PHE A 90 16.37 11.66 -5.39
N VAL A 91 15.79 12.76 -5.87
CA VAL A 91 16.19 13.34 -7.16
C VAL A 91 17.64 13.79 -7.19
N TYR A 92 18.20 14.20 -6.06
CA TYR A 92 19.57 14.70 -5.93
C TYR A 92 20.54 13.71 -5.27
N ALA A 93 20.05 12.56 -4.82
CA ALA A 93 20.87 11.57 -4.14
C ALA A 93 21.97 11.04 -5.05
N LYS A 94 23.13 10.78 -4.50
CA LYS A 94 24.26 10.23 -5.27
C LYS A 94 24.14 8.72 -5.43
N GLU A 95 23.57 8.05 -4.46
CA GLU A 95 23.53 6.59 -4.39
C GLU A 95 22.26 6.10 -3.71
N PHE A 96 21.73 4.99 -4.22
CA PHE A 96 20.61 4.25 -3.63
C PHE A 96 21.05 2.85 -3.25
N LYS A 97 20.36 2.29 -2.27
CA LYS A 97 20.47 0.88 -1.94
C LYS A 97 19.09 0.24 -2.07
N GLU A 98 18.99 -0.74 -2.94
CA GLU A 98 17.81 -1.60 -3.04
C GLU A 98 17.97 -2.83 -2.15
N THR A 99 16.90 -3.24 -1.50
CA THR A 99 16.85 -4.43 -0.64
C THR A 99 15.54 -5.15 -0.86
N GLN A 100 15.58 -6.45 -1.12
CA GLN A 100 14.40 -7.30 -1.13
C GLN A 100 13.91 -7.50 0.31
N LEU A 101 12.62 -7.27 0.55
CA LEU A 101 12.02 -7.34 1.88
C LEU A 101 11.32 -8.67 2.14
N THR A 102 10.58 -9.18 1.15
CA THR A 102 9.91 -10.49 1.21
C THR A 102 10.52 -11.42 0.17
N ASN A 103 10.48 -12.72 0.44
CA ASN A 103 11.01 -13.73 -0.49
C ASN A 103 10.05 -14.94 -0.52
N ASN A 104 8.81 -14.69 -0.93
CA ASN A 104 7.83 -15.75 -1.09
C ASN A 104 7.81 -16.21 -2.55
N THR A 105 7.91 -17.53 -2.77
CA THR A 105 7.95 -18.14 -4.10
C THR A 105 6.60 -18.70 -4.56
N GLU A 106 5.60 -18.73 -3.67
CA GLU A 106 4.30 -19.32 -3.96
C GLU A 106 3.20 -18.26 -4.08
N LEU A 107 3.21 -17.27 -3.19
CA LEU A 107 2.17 -16.26 -3.09
C LEU A 107 2.75 -14.87 -3.29
N PRO A 108 2.15 -14.05 -4.16
CA PRO A 108 2.60 -12.68 -4.41
C PRO A 108 2.38 -11.76 -3.20
N SER A 109 3.19 -10.70 -3.13
CA SER A 109 3.09 -9.64 -2.12
C SER A 109 2.84 -8.31 -2.80
N PHE A 110 1.76 -7.60 -2.37
CA PHE A 110 1.28 -6.37 -2.99
C PHE A 110 0.90 -5.31 -1.96
N GLN A 111 0.70 -4.08 -2.43
CA GLN A 111 0.17 -2.94 -1.67
C GLN A 111 0.88 -2.71 -0.32
N PRO A 112 2.20 -2.48 -0.32
CA PRO A 112 2.91 -2.18 0.91
C PRO A 112 2.50 -0.82 1.48
N GLU A 113 2.29 -0.75 2.80
CA GLU A 113 2.09 0.49 3.53
C GLU A 113 2.96 0.55 4.78
N PHE A 114 3.74 1.62 4.94
CA PHE A 114 4.49 1.85 6.16
C PHE A 114 3.57 2.11 7.36
N SER A 115 3.92 1.54 8.49
CA SER A 115 3.38 2.00 9.77
C SER A 115 3.80 3.45 10.02
N PRO A 116 2.98 4.29 10.66
CA PRO A 116 3.32 5.68 10.98
C PRO A 116 4.63 5.87 11.75
N ASP A 117 5.04 4.88 12.56
CA ASP A 117 6.32 4.89 13.27
C ASP A 117 7.51 4.41 12.42
N GLY A 118 7.27 3.99 11.19
CA GLY A 118 8.29 3.57 10.21
C GLY A 118 8.99 2.24 10.52
N LYS A 119 8.49 1.45 11.46
CA LYS A 119 9.14 0.20 11.89
C LYS A 119 8.63 -1.03 11.16
N GLU A 120 7.42 -0.96 10.64
CA GLU A 120 6.73 -2.09 10.05
C GLU A 120 6.10 -1.71 8.70
N ILE A 121 5.81 -2.73 7.90
CA ILE A 121 5.09 -2.60 6.64
C ILE A 121 3.92 -3.58 6.66
N ALA A 122 2.70 -3.06 6.50
CA ALA A 122 1.55 -3.90 6.18
C ALA A 122 1.50 -4.12 4.67
N PHE A 123 1.05 -5.30 4.25
CA PHE A 123 0.93 -5.64 2.84
C PHE A 123 -0.08 -6.77 2.61
N LEU A 124 -0.52 -6.91 1.38
CA LEU A 124 -1.37 -8.03 0.99
C LEU A 124 -0.52 -9.22 0.53
N ARG A 125 -0.81 -10.38 1.09
CA ARG A 125 -0.37 -11.68 0.59
C ARG A 125 -1.52 -12.36 -0.14
N ASP A 126 -1.29 -12.84 -1.37
CA ASP A 126 -2.33 -13.50 -2.17
C ASP A 126 -3.60 -12.64 -2.30
N ARG A 127 -3.44 -11.33 -2.58
CA ARG A 127 -4.49 -10.30 -2.79
C ARG A 127 -5.35 -9.92 -1.60
N SER A 128 -5.52 -10.77 -0.59
CA SER A 128 -6.59 -10.57 0.41
C SER A 128 -6.16 -10.81 1.85
N ALA A 129 -5.13 -11.59 2.11
CA ALA A 129 -4.61 -11.74 3.47
C ALA A 129 -3.71 -10.56 3.83
N ILE A 130 -3.94 -9.91 4.97
CA ILE A 130 -3.09 -8.82 5.44
C ILE A 130 -1.98 -9.40 6.31
N TYR A 131 -0.74 -9.09 5.94
CA TYR A 131 0.47 -9.43 6.66
C TYR A 131 1.17 -8.17 7.13
N VAL A 132 1.97 -8.30 8.18
CA VAL A 132 2.86 -7.24 8.67
C VAL A 132 4.28 -7.78 8.73
N LEU A 133 5.20 -7.06 8.11
CA LEU A 133 6.64 -7.28 8.15
C LEU A 133 7.30 -6.32 9.12
N ASN A 134 8.06 -6.84 10.07
CA ASN A 134 8.93 -6.03 10.92
C ASN A 134 10.27 -5.79 10.22
N LEU A 135 10.63 -4.52 10.01
CA LEU A 135 11.82 -4.15 9.22
C LEU A 135 13.14 -4.53 9.90
N ALA A 136 13.20 -4.54 11.22
CA ALA A 136 14.40 -4.86 11.94
C ALA A 136 14.66 -6.38 12.03
N SER A 137 13.65 -7.14 12.42
CA SER A 137 13.77 -8.60 12.60
C SER A 137 13.55 -9.38 11.31
N LYS A 138 12.94 -8.75 10.26
CA LYS A 138 12.49 -9.40 9.03
C LYS A 138 11.42 -10.46 9.25
N ALA A 139 10.81 -10.49 10.43
CA ALA A 139 9.74 -11.41 10.72
C ALA A 139 8.43 -10.93 10.08
N GLU A 140 7.72 -11.83 9.44
CA GLU A 140 6.38 -11.62 8.91
C GLU A 140 5.34 -12.27 9.82
N ARG A 141 4.15 -11.68 9.93
CA ARG A 141 3.00 -12.25 10.62
C ARG A 141 1.71 -11.97 9.88
N GLU A 142 0.82 -12.94 9.86
CA GLU A 142 -0.55 -12.74 9.40
C GLU A 142 -1.34 -11.96 10.46
N VAL A 143 -2.04 -10.91 10.05
CA VAL A 143 -2.93 -10.14 10.94
C VAL A 143 -4.39 -10.30 10.53
N MET A 144 -4.68 -10.56 9.27
CA MET A 144 -6.01 -10.92 8.80
C MET A 144 -5.94 -12.04 7.76
N ASN A 145 -6.69 -13.12 8.05
CA ASN A 145 -6.77 -14.25 7.13
C ASN A 145 -7.68 -13.94 5.95
N LYS A 146 -7.29 -14.43 4.76
CA LYS A 146 -8.02 -14.23 3.50
C LYS A 146 -9.50 -14.66 3.53
N LYS A 147 -9.91 -15.53 4.45
CA LYS A 147 -11.31 -15.96 4.58
C LYS A 147 -12.27 -14.82 4.97
N TYR A 148 -11.73 -13.72 5.51
CA TYR A 148 -12.51 -12.53 5.90
C TYR A 148 -12.52 -11.45 4.82
N GLN A 149 -12.03 -11.78 3.63
CA GLN A 149 -11.98 -10.88 2.48
C GLN A 149 -12.38 -11.58 1.21
N TYR A 150 -12.80 -10.78 0.25
CA TYR A 150 -13.00 -11.22 -1.12
C TYR A 150 -12.36 -10.21 -2.06
N SER A 151 -11.38 -10.66 -2.82
CA SER A 151 -10.74 -9.88 -3.86
C SER A 151 -11.23 -10.36 -5.22
N TYR A 152 -11.78 -9.45 -6.00
CA TYR A 152 -12.19 -9.71 -7.38
C TYR A 152 -11.07 -9.42 -8.37
N SER A 153 -10.26 -8.41 -8.07
CA SER A 153 -9.14 -7.98 -8.90
C SER A 153 -7.98 -7.46 -8.05
N ASP A 154 -6.78 -7.37 -8.65
CA ASP A 154 -5.64 -6.75 -7.99
C ASP A 154 -5.96 -5.30 -7.61
N GLY A 155 -5.66 -4.93 -6.37
CA GLY A 155 -5.84 -3.57 -5.89
C GLY A 155 -7.23 -3.21 -5.38
N ASP A 156 -8.15 -4.17 -5.30
CA ASP A 156 -9.51 -3.92 -4.80
C ASP A 156 -9.64 -4.01 -3.27
N GLN A 157 -8.58 -4.40 -2.57
CA GLN A 157 -8.53 -4.46 -1.13
C GLN A 157 -7.99 -3.18 -0.53
N ASP A 158 -8.74 -2.54 0.37
CA ASP A 158 -8.37 -1.30 1.05
C ASP A 158 -8.06 -1.53 2.53
N PHE A 159 -6.95 -0.98 2.99
CA PHE A 159 -6.59 -0.98 4.41
C PHE A 159 -5.73 0.24 4.76
N ALA A 160 -5.68 0.60 6.03
CA ALA A 160 -4.82 1.69 6.51
C ALA A 160 -4.40 1.49 7.96
N TRP A 161 -3.23 2.01 8.33
CA TRP A 161 -2.74 2.01 9.69
C TRP A 161 -3.46 3.02 10.58
N SER A 162 -3.59 2.68 11.87
CA SER A 162 -3.90 3.66 12.90
C SER A 162 -2.71 4.57 13.16
N PRO A 163 -2.92 5.84 13.57
CA PRO A 163 -1.82 6.77 13.84
C PRO A 163 -0.82 6.30 14.92
N ASP A 164 -1.23 5.42 15.81
CA ASP A 164 -0.36 4.84 16.86
C ASP A 164 0.34 3.54 16.42
N SER A 165 0.21 3.15 15.15
CA SER A 165 0.82 1.95 14.55
C SER A 165 0.38 0.62 15.19
N LYS A 166 -0.75 0.58 15.89
CA LYS A 166 -1.20 -0.63 16.60
C LYS A 166 -2.33 -1.37 15.93
N TRP A 167 -3.08 -0.67 15.07
CA TRP A 167 -4.27 -1.22 14.43
C TRP A 167 -4.24 -1.00 12.93
N ILE A 168 -4.92 -1.87 12.23
CA ILE A 168 -5.21 -1.74 10.80
C ILE A 168 -6.72 -1.68 10.65
N ILE A 169 -7.23 -0.67 9.94
CA ILE A 169 -8.63 -0.58 9.52
C ILE A 169 -8.74 -1.13 8.11
N THR A 170 -9.76 -1.93 7.85
CA THR A 170 -9.97 -2.57 6.55
C THR A 170 -11.43 -2.95 6.34
N GLU A 171 -11.77 -3.30 5.12
CA GLU A 171 -13.02 -4.00 4.81
C GLU A 171 -12.98 -5.43 5.37
N TYR A 172 -14.13 -5.94 5.82
CA TYR A 172 -14.22 -7.19 6.53
C TYR A 172 -15.52 -7.92 6.21
N ILE A 173 -15.42 -9.17 5.82
CA ILE A 173 -16.58 -10.05 5.65
C ILE A 173 -16.85 -10.72 6.99
N GLY A 174 -17.72 -10.10 7.79
CA GLY A 174 -18.14 -10.64 9.10
C GLY A 174 -19.33 -11.61 8.98
N ILE A 175 -20.54 -11.05 8.98
CA ILE A 175 -21.79 -11.80 8.94
C ILE A 175 -22.34 -11.86 7.51
N GLY A 176 -22.07 -10.84 6.69
CA GLY A 176 -22.57 -10.71 5.32
C GLY A 176 -21.80 -11.54 4.30
N GLY A 177 -22.22 -11.41 3.05
CA GLY A 177 -21.48 -11.95 1.91
C GLY A 177 -20.47 -10.94 1.35
N TRP A 178 -19.83 -11.31 0.26
CA TRP A 178 -18.84 -10.47 -0.43
C TRP A 178 -19.34 -9.07 -0.86
N ASN A 179 -20.65 -8.94 -1.07
CA ASN A 179 -21.33 -7.70 -1.47
C ASN A 179 -21.85 -6.89 -0.27
N ASN A 180 -21.58 -7.31 0.94
CA ASN A 180 -22.08 -6.74 2.18
C ASN A 180 -20.98 -6.69 3.21
N LYS A 181 -19.90 -5.99 2.87
CA LYS A 181 -18.71 -5.87 3.68
C LYS A 181 -18.95 -4.90 4.83
N ASP A 182 -18.37 -5.19 5.96
CA ASP A 182 -18.26 -4.32 7.12
C ASP A 182 -16.92 -3.58 7.14
N VAL A 183 -16.79 -2.60 8.02
CA VAL A 183 -15.51 -2.00 8.40
C VAL A 183 -15.07 -2.58 9.73
N ALA A 184 -13.85 -3.09 9.78
CA ALA A 184 -13.25 -3.61 11.01
C ALA A 184 -11.89 -2.99 11.31
N ILE A 185 -11.50 -2.98 12.59
CA ILE A 185 -10.13 -2.74 13.03
C ILE A 185 -9.54 -4.05 13.55
N ILE A 186 -8.30 -4.29 13.17
CA ILE A 186 -7.57 -5.51 13.51
C ILE A 186 -6.26 -5.11 14.16
N LYS A 187 -5.93 -5.76 15.27
CA LYS A 187 -4.68 -5.48 15.97
C LYS A 187 -3.49 -5.97 15.17
N ALA A 188 -2.55 -5.08 14.93
CA ALA A 188 -1.40 -5.35 14.05
C ALA A 188 -0.36 -6.31 14.63
N ASP A 189 -0.50 -6.75 15.89
CA ASP A 189 0.45 -7.63 16.58
C ASP A 189 0.32 -9.14 16.20
N GLY A 190 -0.66 -9.49 15.36
CA GLY A 190 -0.91 -10.88 14.97
C GLY A 190 -1.68 -11.69 16.00
N SER A 191 -2.21 -11.07 17.05
CA SER A 191 -3.04 -11.76 18.06
C SER A 191 -4.39 -12.23 17.53
N GLY A 192 -4.81 -11.77 16.34
CA GLY A 192 -6.14 -12.03 15.79
C GLY A 192 -7.26 -11.20 16.43
N THR A 193 -6.91 -10.25 17.33
CA THR A 193 -7.91 -9.36 17.94
C THR A 193 -8.52 -8.47 16.87
N THR A 194 -9.82 -8.63 16.64
CA THR A 194 -10.59 -7.94 15.61
C THR A 194 -11.86 -7.35 16.22
N HIS A 195 -12.17 -6.12 15.85
CA HIS A 195 -13.42 -5.47 16.18
C HIS A 195 -14.13 -5.10 14.88
N ASN A 196 -15.24 -5.79 14.59
CA ASN A 196 -16.15 -5.36 13.54
C ASN A 196 -16.92 -4.14 14.05
N LEU A 197 -16.85 -3.03 13.31
CA LEU A 197 -17.36 -1.74 13.77
C LEU A 197 -18.76 -1.44 13.27
N THR A 198 -19.19 -2.07 12.20
CA THR A 198 -20.44 -1.69 11.54
C THR A 198 -21.54 -2.73 11.67
N GLU A 199 -21.29 -4.01 11.44
CA GLU A 199 -22.24 -5.15 11.59
C GLU A 199 -23.68 -4.80 11.14
N SER A 200 -23.81 -4.09 10.01
CA SER A 200 -25.04 -3.36 9.72
C SER A 200 -25.93 -4.02 8.67
N GLY A 201 -25.46 -5.00 7.96
CA GLY A 201 -26.16 -5.55 6.82
C GLY A 201 -26.20 -4.61 5.58
N TYR A 202 -25.51 -3.49 5.61
CA TYR A 202 -25.23 -2.61 4.48
C TYR A 202 -23.80 -2.83 4.01
N SER A 203 -23.44 -2.35 2.82
CA SER A 203 -22.05 -2.36 2.38
C SER A 203 -21.33 -1.13 2.93
N GLU A 204 -20.29 -1.35 3.70
CA GLU A 204 -19.42 -0.33 4.24
C GLU A 204 -17.98 -0.56 3.81
N GLY A 205 -17.24 0.54 3.59
CA GLY A 205 -15.84 0.44 3.15
C GLY A 205 -15.11 1.76 3.23
N ALA A 206 -13.89 1.79 2.69
CA ALA A 206 -13.02 2.96 2.68
C ALA A 206 -12.80 3.57 4.08
N GLY A 207 -12.68 2.72 5.09
CA GLY A 207 -12.48 3.16 6.48
C GLY A 207 -11.16 3.90 6.67
N ARG A 208 -11.18 5.04 7.39
CA ARG A 208 -9.98 5.80 7.72
C ARG A 208 -10.02 6.32 9.15
N PHE A 209 -8.89 6.27 9.83
CA PHE A 209 -8.73 6.97 11.11
C PHE A 209 -8.64 8.47 10.89
N VAL A 210 -9.31 9.24 11.73
CA VAL A 210 -9.31 10.72 11.73
C VAL A 210 -9.07 11.24 13.14
N LEU A 211 -8.84 12.57 13.26
CA LEU A 211 -8.62 13.24 14.55
C LEU A 211 -7.52 12.55 15.39
N ASN A 212 -6.43 12.16 14.74
CA ASN A 212 -5.32 11.44 15.36
C ASN A 212 -5.78 10.16 16.10
N GLY A 213 -6.62 9.36 15.42
CA GLY A 213 -7.11 8.08 15.94
C GLY A 213 -8.30 8.17 16.89
N LYS A 214 -8.84 9.38 17.14
CA LYS A 214 -10.02 9.57 18.02
C LYS A 214 -11.35 9.34 17.31
N GLY A 215 -11.33 9.21 15.99
CA GLY A 215 -12.51 8.94 15.18
C GLY A 215 -12.19 8.09 13.98
N ILE A 216 -13.24 7.55 13.38
CA ILE A 216 -13.19 6.79 12.14
C ILE A 216 -14.26 7.35 11.21
N ILE A 217 -13.90 7.52 9.93
CA ILE A 217 -14.85 7.81 8.85
C ILE A 217 -14.86 6.61 7.90
N PHE A 218 -15.99 6.34 7.30
CA PHE A 218 -16.16 5.29 6.31
C PHE A 218 -17.31 5.61 5.36
N ALA A 219 -17.33 4.98 4.19
CA ALA A 219 -18.45 5.03 3.27
C ALA A 219 -19.49 3.96 3.64
N SER A 220 -20.78 4.26 3.47
CA SER A 220 -21.88 3.31 3.69
C SER A 220 -22.97 3.54 2.67
N ASP A 221 -23.58 2.48 2.18
CA ASP A 221 -24.75 2.53 1.30
C ASP A 221 -26.09 2.61 2.06
N ARG A 222 -26.05 2.77 3.39
CA ARG A 222 -27.23 2.79 4.28
C ARG A 222 -28.29 3.81 3.87
N ALA A 223 -27.89 4.97 3.35
CA ALA A 223 -28.78 6.03 2.91
C ALA A 223 -29.08 6.00 1.40
N GLY A 224 -28.52 5.03 0.67
CA GLY A 224 -28.68 4.87 -0.77
C GLY A 224 -29.67 3.77 -1.15
N TYR A 225 -29.81 3.54 -2.45
CA TYR A 225 -30.53 2.40 -2.95
C TYR A 225 -29.70 1.14 -2.76
N ARG A 226 -30.30 0.07 -2.23
CA ARG A 226 -29.63 -1.23 -2.03
C ARG A 226 -29.42 -2.02 -3.32
N SER A 227 -29.93 -1.55 -4.45
CA SER A 227 -29.83 -2.27 -5.71
C SER A 227 -28.49 -1.96 -6.39
N HIS A 228 -27.68 -2.97 -6.58
CA HIS A 228 -26.57 -2.96 -7.51
C HIS A 228 -27.03 -3.53 -8.86
N GLY A 229 -27.82 -2.77 -9.59
CA GLY A 229 -28.58 -3.22 -10.74
C GLY A 229 -27.85 -3.92 -11.87
N SER A 230 -26.51 -3.93 -11.88
CA SER A 230 -25.75 -4.63 -12.92
C SER A 230 -25.63 -6.14 -12.74
N TRP A 231 -25.94 -6.66 -11.56
CA TRP A 231 -25.77 -8.09 -11.22
C TRP A 231 -27.05 -8.77 -10.77
N GLY A 232 -28.22 -8.09 -10.84
CA GLY A 232 -29.52 -8.70 -10.55
C GLY A 232 -29.69 -9.18 -9.12
N ALA A 233 -28.94 -8.67 -8.18
CA ALA A 233 -29.15 -8.93 -6.76
C ALA A 233 -30.30 -8.04 -6.28
N GLU A 234 -31.48 -8.58 -6.24
CA GLU A 234 -32.61 -8.01 -5.52
C GLU A 234 -32.55 -8.49 -4.06
N TYR A 235 -32.72 -7.58 -3.13
CA TYR A 235 -32.82 -7.86 -1.68
C TYR A 235 -34.18 -7.44 -1.13
#